data_34ee3a79422f4f98c6fd8a24e73ac375
#
_entry.id   34ee3a79422f4f98c6fd8a24e73ac375
#
_cell.length_a   1.000
_cell.length_b   1.000
_cell.length_c   1.000
_cell.angle_alpha   90.00
_cell.angle_beta   90.00
_cell.angle_gamma   90.00
#
_symmetry.space_group_name_H-M   'P 1'
#
loop_
_entity.id
_entity.type
_entity.pdbx_description
1 polymer ?
#
loop_
_entity_poly.entity_id
_entity_poly.type
_entity_poly.pdbx_seq_one_letter_code
_entity_poly.pdbx_strand_id
1 'polypeptide(L)'
;MRRKPYMNPYLAGVLLGLVLLGAMVLSGRGLGASGGIKYCVVSIVGAVSPERAATADYYSKYYQDGKNPLNNWLVFQILGMVLGGFISGAISGRLTWKIERSPKISKSRRLVLAFLGGVFFVYGGQMARGCTSGAALSGMAVLTTAGFVTMIAIFGSGYLFAWFFRKNWI
;
A
#
# COMPACT_ATOMS: atom_id res chain seq x y z
N MET A 1 -27.69 5.24 -7.93
CA MET A 1 -27.51 5.15 -6.46
C MET A 1 -26.96 6.46 -5.93
N ARG A 2 -27.55 7.03 -4.89
CA ARG A 2 -27.10 8.28 -4.27
C ARG A 2 -25.82 8.03 -3.49
N ARG A 3 -24.70 8.72 -3.84
CA ARG A 3 -23.43 8.59 -3.12
C ARG A 3 -23.61 9.07 -1.67
N LYS A 4 -23.28 8.22 -0.69
CA LYS A 4 -23.33 8.63 0.72
C LYS A 4 -22.24 9.66 1.02
N PRO A 5 -22.45 10.62 1.95
CA PRO A 5 -21.42 11.57 2.37
C PRO A 5 -20.22 10.81 2.97
N TYR A 6 -19.05 11.43 2.92
CA TYR A 6 -17.86 10.87 3.57
C TYR A 6 -18.01 10.93 5.09
N MET A 7 -17.43 9.93 5.77
CA MET A 7 -17.26 9.95 7.22
C MET A 7 -16.38 11.13 7.63
N ASN A 8 -16.59 11.64 8.83
CA ASN A 8 -15.73 12.68 9.42
C ASN A 8 -14.26 12.17 9.43
N PRO A 9 -13.29 12.92 8.84
CA PRO A 9 -11.91 12.48 8.73
C PRO A 9 -11.22 12.26 10.09
N TYR A 10 -11.60 13.00 11.12
CA TYR A 10 -11.07 12.79 12.48
C TYR A 10 -11.51 11.46 13.06
N LEU A 11 -12.80 11.11 12.91
CA LEU A 11 -13.32 9.82 13.34
C LEU A 11 -12.65 8.67 12.57
N ALA A 12 -12.47 8.83 11.26
CA ALA A 12 -11.77 7.84 10.44
C ALA A 12 -10.32 7.65 10.89
N GLY A 13 -9.62 8.73 11.28
CA GLY A 13 -8.26 8.67 11.83
C GLY A 13 -8.19 7.92 13.16
N VAL A 14 -9.13 8.19 14.08
CA VAL A 14 -9.23 7.47 15.36
C VAL A 14 -9.47 5.98 15.13
N LEU A 15 -10.42 5.63 14.26
CA LEU A 15 -10.72 4.22 13.94
C LEU A 15 -9.50 3.52 13.32
N LEU A 16 -8.77 4.18 12.42
CA LEU A 16 -7.53 3.65 11.84
C LEU A 16 -6.47 3.40 12.92
N GLY A 17 -6.32 4.32 13.87
CA GLY A 17 -5.41 4.17 15.03
C GLY A 17 -5.80 2.97 15.90
N LEU A 18 -7.09 2.80 16.18
CA LEU A 18 -7.59 1.64 16.94
C LEU A 18 -7.34 0.31 16.21
N VAL A 19 -7.54 0.27 14.89
CA VAL A 19 -7.22 -0.91 14.06
C VAL A 19 -5.72 -1.21 14.10
N LEU A 20 -4.86 -0.19 14.03
CA LEU A 20 -3.41 -0.36 14.13
C LEU A 20 -2.99 -0.91 15.50
N LEU A 21 -3.53 -0.37 16.58
CA LEU A 21 -3.30 -0.88 17.95
C LEU A 21 -3.79 -2.31 18.08
N GLY A 22 -5.00 -2.61 17.61
CA GLY A 22 -5.54 -3.97 17.58
C GLY A 22 -4.67 -4.94 16.81
N ALA A 23 -4.17 -4.56 15.64
CA ALA A 23 -3.25 -5.37 14.86
C ALA A 23 -1.94 -5.64 15.63
N MET A 24 -1.37 -4.64 16.30
CA MET A 24 -0.16 -4.80 17.11
C MET A 24 -0.38 -5.72 18.31
N VAL A 25 -1.49 -5.57 19.02
CA VAL A 25 -1.79 -6.38 20.21
C VAL A 25 -2.08 -7.83 19.83
N LEU A 26 -2.86 -8.07 18.76
CA LEU A 26 -3.29 -9.42 18.38
C LEU A 26 -2.22 -10.19 17.59
N SER A 27 -1.48 -9.53 16.71
CA SER A 27 -0.51 -10.20 15.84
C SER A 27 0.95 -9.93 16.20
N GLY A 28 1.22 -8.99 17.11
CA GLY A 28 2.57 -8.53 17.40
C GLY A 28 3.23 -7.80 16.23
N ARG A 29 2.46 -7.42 15.19
CA ARG A 29 2.97 -6.82 13.96
C ARG A 29 2.12 -5.62 13.55
N GLY A 30 2.78 -4.61 12.98
CA GLY A 30 2.09 -3.45 12.40
C GLY A 30 1.43 -3.75 11.06
N LEU A 31 0.80 -2.74 10.51
CA LEU A 31 0.20 -2.79 9.18
C LEU A 31 1.30 -2.73 8.09
N GLY A 32 1.16 -3.50 7.01
CA GLY A 32 2.17 -3.52 5.96
C GLY A 32 1.71 -4.17 4.65
N ALA A 33 1.03 -3.43 3.78
CA ALA A 33 0.52 -3.96 2.51
C ALA A 33 1.64 -4.43 1.56
N SER A 34 2.76 -3.70 1.47
CA SER A 34 3.88 -4.04 0.59
C SER A 34 4.52 -5.39 0.92
N GLY A 35 4.56 -5.75 2.21
CA GLY A 35 5.06 -7.05 2.65
C GLY A 35 4.24 -8.21 2.12
N GLY A 36 2.91 -8.12 2.20
CA GLY A 36 2.03 -9.18 1.71
C GLY A 36 2.05 -9.31 0.18
N ILE A 37 2.12 -8.21 -0.58
CA ILE A 37 2.33 -8.26 -2.04
C ILE A 37 3.64 -8.98 -2.37
N LYS A 38 4.70 -8.71 -1.60
CA LYS A 38 5.98 -9.40 -1.75
C LYS A 38 5.85 -10.92 -1.61
N TYR A 39 5.14 -11.41 -0.59
CA TYR A 39 4.89 -12.84 -0.41
C TYR A 39 4.07 -13.45 -1.55
N CYS A 40 3.11 -12.70 -2.11
CA CYS A 40 2.37 -13.14 -3.30
C CYS A 40 3.31 -13.29 -4.51
N VAL A 41 4.19 -12.31 -4.75
CA VAL A 41 5.19 -12.37 -5.84
C VAL A 41 6.15 -13.54 -5.63
N VAL A 42 6.67 -13.73 -4.42
CA VAL A 42 7.56 -14.86 -4.09
C VAL A 42 6.87 -16.21 -4.34
N SER A 43 5.59 -16.33 -3.99
CA SER A 43 4.81 -17.54 -4.25
C SER A 43 4.65 -17.83 -5.76
N ILE A 44 4.38 -16.79 -6.55
CA ILE A 44 4.26 -16.91 -8.01
C ILE A 44 5.61 -17.32 -8.62
N VAL A 45 6.70 -16.66 -8.22
CA VAL A 45 8.05 -16.99 -8.71
C VAL A 45 8.45 -18.40 -8.29
N GLY A 46 8.14 -18.81 -7.06
CA GLY A 46 8.38 -20.17 -6.57
C GLY A 46 7.60 -21.23 -7.33
N ALA A 47 6.38 -20.93 -7.78
CA ALA A 47 5.57 -21.84 -8.59
C ALA A 47 6.08 -21.97 -10.05
N VAL A 48 6.62 -20.88 -10.62
CA VAL A 48 7.11 -20.84 -12.02
C VAL A 48 8.56 -21.32 -12.14
N SER A 49 9.41 -20.95 -11.17
CA SER A 49 10.86 -21.24 -11.19
C SER A 49 11.38 -21.43 -9.76
N PRO A 50 11.24 -22.64 -9.17
CA PRO A 50 11.67 -22.92 -7.80
C PRO A 50 13.15 -22.64 -7.56
N GLU A 51 14.01 -23.00 -8.54
CA GLU A 51 15.45 -22.76 -8.45
C GLU A 51 15.81 -21.28 -8.31
N ARG A 52 15.13 -20.39 -9.06
CA ARG A 52 15.34 -18.94 -8.94
C ARG A 52 14.84 -18.40 -7.61
N ALA A 53 13.75 -18.96 -7.09
CA ALA A 53 13.23 -18.56 -5.79
C ALA A 53 14.18 -18.92 -4.65
N ALA A 54 14.89 -20.04 -4.77
CA ALA A 54 15.86 -20.52 -3.78
C ALA A 54 17.24 -19.82 -3.88
N THR A 55 17.72 -19.54 -5.11
CA THR A 55 19.08 -19.04 -5.33
C THR A 55 19.21 -17.52 -5.31
N ALA A 56 18.16 -16.77 -5.65
CA ALA A 56 18.23 -15.31 -5.68
C ALA A 56 18.16 -14.73 -4.25
N ASP A 57 19.16 -13.94 -3.86
CA ASP A 57 19.31 -13.30 -2.54
C ASP A 57 18.06 -12.56 -2.04
N TYR A 58 17.29 -12.02 -2.98
CA TYR A 58 16.06 -11.30 -2.64
C TYR A 58 14.93 -12.25 -2.25
N TYR A 59 14.74 -13.34 -3.01
CA TYR A 59 13.62 -14.27 -2.82
C TYR A 59 13.90 -15.31 -1.74
N SER A 60 15.15 -15.76 -1.61
CA SER A 60 15.57 -16.77 -0.63
C SER A 60 15.22 -16.38 0.82
N LYS A 61 15.21 -15.10 1.13
CA LYS A 61 14.81 -14.58 2.45
C LYS A 61 13.33 -14.79 2.78
N TYR A 62 12.48 -14.95 1.77
CA TYR A 62 11.02 -15.08 1.90
C TYR A 62 10.53 -16.46 1.45
N TYR A 63 11.34 -17.17 0.66
CA TYR A 63 11.07 -18.51 0.19
C TYR A 63 11.76 -19.51 1.13
N GLN A 64 10.97 -20.31 1.84
CA GLN A 64 11.46 -21.41 2.66
C GLN A 64 10.93 -22.71 2.07
N ASP A 65 11.82 -23.63 1.73
CA ASP A 65 11.43 -24.96 1.26
C ASP A 65 10.49 -25.64 2.25
N GLY A 66 9.38 -26.15 1.73
CA GLY A 66 8.35 -26.81 2.53
C GLY A 66 7.34 -25.91 3.25
N LYS A 67 7.49 -24.59 3.20
CA LYS A 67 6.47 -23.66 3.75
C LYS A 67 5.80 -22.86 2.64
N ASN A 68 4.48 -22.81 2.65
CA ASN A 68 3.74 -21.98 1.72
C ASN A 68 3.92 -20.48 2.08
N PRO A 69 4.52 -19.66 1.19
CA PRO A 69 4.74 -18.24 1.46
C PRO A 69 3.43 -17.45 1.68
N LEU A 70 2.31 -17.96 1.18
CA LEU A 70 0.99 -17.32 1.34
C LEU A 70 0.43 -17.46 2.76
N ASN A 71 0.91 -18.42 3.56
CA ASN A 71 0.49 -18.57 4.95
C ASN A 71 1.22 -17.56 5.86
N ASN A 72 0.99 -16.28 5.62
CA ASN A 72 1.60 -15.19 6.35
C ASN A 72 0.55 -14.14 6.73
N TRP A 73 0.67 -13.57 7.93
CA TRP A 73 -0.19 -12.50 8.43
C TRP A 73 -0.40 -11.36 7.42
N LEU A 74 0.67 -10.94 6.74
CA LEU A 74 0.63 -9.84 5.78
C LEU A 74 -0.22 -10.15 4.54
N VAL A 75 -0.31 -11.43 4.13
CA VAL A 75 -1.17 -11.86 3.03
C VAL A 75 -2.65 -11.80 3.45
N PHE A 76 -2.97 -12.31 4.64
CA PHE A 76 -4.33 -12.19 5.19
C PHE A 76 -4.75 -10.73 5.38
N GLN A 77 -3.82 -9.88 5.79
CA GLN A 77 -4.06 -8.45 5.92
C GLN A 77 -4.44 -7.81 4.59
N ILE A 78 -3.75 -8.12 3.49
CA ILE A 78 -4.09 -7.60 2.15
C ILE A 78 -5.47 -8.08 1.73
N LEU A 79 -5.78 -9.35 1.92
CA LEU A 79 -7.11 -9.88 1.61
C LEU A 79 -8.20 -9.14 2.39
N GLY A 80 -7.98 -8.90 3.69
CA GLY A 80 -8.87 -8.10 4.51
C GLY A 80 -9.04 -6.67 4.02
N MET A 81 -7.95 -6.03 3.59
CA MET A 81 -7.98 -4.66 3.03
C MET A 81 -8.76 -4.59 1.72
N VAL A 82 -8.55 -5.54 0.80
CA VAL A 82 -9.25 -5.61 -0.49
C VAL A 82 -10.75 -5.84 -0.27
N LEU A 83 -11.10 -6.82 0.57
CA LEU A 83 -12.50 -7.10 0.90
C LEU A 83 -13.17 -5.93 1.62
N GLY A 84 -12.52 -5.33 2.60
CA GLY A 84 -13.03 -4.17 3.33
C GLY A 84 -13.22 -2.95 2.42
N GLY A 85 -12.26 -2.68 1.54
CA GLY A 85 -12.35 -1.62 0.54
C GLY A 85 -13.49 -1.84 -0.45
N PHE A 86 -13.67 -3.08 -0.93
CA PHE A 86 -14.77 -3.45 -1.81
C PHE A 86 -16.13 -3.28 -1.14
N ILE A 87 -16.31 -3.81 0.07
CA ILE A 87 -17.54 -3.69 0.84
C ILE A 87 -17.87 -2.22 1.13
N SER A 88 -16.87 -1.46 1.58
CA SER A 88 -17.03 -0.01 1.83
C SER A 88 -17.44 0.75 0.57
N GLY A 89 -16.80 0.46 -0.56
CA GLY A 89 -17.12 1.04 -1.86
C GLY A 89 -18.54 0.69 -2.33
N ALA A 90 -18.97 -0.56 -2.13
CA ALA A 90 -20.30 -1.04 -2.48
C ALA A 90 -21.39 -0.33 -1.64
N ILE A 91 -21.24 -0.33 -0.31
CA ILE A 91 -22.19 0.31 0.62
C ILE A 91 -22.30 1.82 0.39
N SER A 92 -21.19 2.44 -0.01
CA SER A 92 -21.14 3.90 -0.27
C SER A 92 -21.62 4.28 -1.68
N GLY A 93 -21.94 3.30 -2.56
CA GLY A 93 -22.35 3.53 -3.94
C GLY A 93 -21.26 4.18 -4.80
N ARG A 94 -19.99 3.86 -4.53
CA ARG A 94 -18.81 4.47 -5.16
C ARG A 94 -18.06 3.54 -6.11
N LEU A 95 -18.49 2.30 -6.27
CA LEU A 95 -17.93 1.39 -7.24
C LEU A 95 -18.32 1.84 -8.66
N THR A 96 -17.42 2.53 -9.33
CA THR A 96 -17.61 2.99 -10.72
C THR A 96 -16.35 2.75 -11.53
N TRP A 97 -16.50 2.19 -12.71
CA TRP A 97 -15.43 2.02 -13.70
C TRP A 97 -15.21 3.32 -14.48
N LYS A 98 -14.80 4.40 -13.79
CA LYS A 98 -14.51 5.68 -14.41
C LYS A 98 -13.06 6.08 -14.15
N ILE A 99 -12.37 6.52 -15.21
CA ILE A 99 -11.06 7.14 -15.08
C ILE A 99 -11.28 8.59 -14.68
N GLU A 100 -11.05 8.91 -13.42
CA GLU A 100 -11.11 10.28 -12.92
C GLU A 100 -9.87 11.04 -13.41
N ARG A 101 -10.13 12.11 -14.15
CA ARG A 101 -9.09 12.96 -14.74
C ARG A 101 -9.57 14.40 -14.79
N SER A 102 -8.63 15.35 -14.79
CA SER A 102 -8.91 16.74 -15.13
C SER A 102 -9.28 16.84 -16.62
N PRO A 103 -10.14 17.80 -17.03
CA PRO A 103 -10.44 18.06 -18.44
C PRO A 103 -9.20 18.37 -19.29
N LYS A 104 -8.16 18.91 -18.68
CA LYS A 104 -6.90 19.32 -19.35
C LYS A 104 -5.98 18.17 -19.74
N ILE A 105 -6.21 16.95 -19.24
CA ILE A 105 -5.33 15.81 -19.47
C ILE A 105 -6.05 14.71 -20.25
N SER A 106 -5.38 14.08 -21.23
CA SER A 106 -5.93 12.94 -21.96
C SER A 106 -5.95 11.67 -21.09
N LYS A 107 -6.84 10.71 -21.41
CA LYS A 107 -6.95 9.43 -20.69
C LYS A 107 -5.62 8.67 -20.71
N SER A 108 -4.98 8.56 -21.87
CA SER A 108 -3.69 7.86 -22.04
C SER A 108 -2.59 8.49 -21.21
N ARG A 109 -2.44 9.81 -21.27
CA ARG A 109 -1.42 10.54 -20.47
C ARG A 109 -1.66 10.34 -18.97
N ARG A 110 -2.91 10.35 -18.51
CA ARG A 110 -3.26 10.08 -17.12
C ARG A 110 -2.85 8.67 -16.67
N LEU A 111 -3.10 7.65 -17.51
CA LEU A 111 -2.75 6.26 -17.23
C LEU A 111 -1.23 6.04 -17.23
N VAL A 112 -0.52 6.60 -18.22
CA VAL A 112 0.96 6.52 -18.26
C VAL A 112 1.59 7.17 -17.04
N LEU A 113 1.15 8.38 -16.66
CA LEU A 113 1.68 9.05 -15.47
C LEU A 113 1.36 8.28 -14.18
N ALA A 114 0.17 7.67 -14.09
CA ALA A 114 -0.20 6.84 -12.96
C ALA A 114 0.66 5.57 -12.88
N PHE A 115 0.94 4.93 -14.02
CA PHE A 115 1.80 3.75 -14.09
C PHE A 115 3.24 4.08 -13.67
N LEU A 116 3.83 5.13 -14.25
CA LEU A 116 5.18 5.58 -13.88
C LEU A 116 5.26 5.96 -12.40
N GLY A 117 4.28 6.71 -11.90
CA GLY A 117 4.20 7.05 -10.48
C GLY A 117 4.12 5.81 -9.58
N GLY A 118 3.36 4.79 -9.99
CA GLY A 118 3.29 3.50 -9.29
C GLY A 118 4.63 2.76 -9.26
N VAL A 119 5.36 2.74 -10.39
CA VAL A 119 6.71 2.13 -10.47
C VAL A 119 7.68 2.83 -9.50
N PHE A 120 7.74 4.16 -9.53
CA PHE A 120 8.60 4.93 -8.62
C PHE A 120 8.21 4.75 -7.16
N PHE A 121 6.91 4.71 -6.87
CA PHE A 121 6.41 4.49 -5.51
C PHE A 121 6.83 3.12 -4.96
N VAL A 122 6.67 2.05 -5.75
CA VAL A 122 7.06 0.70 -5.33
C VAL A 122 8.57 0.59 -5.16
N TYR A 123 9.35 1.15 -6.09
CA TYR A 123 10.81 1.16 -6.00
C TYR A 123 11.29 1.89 -4.74
N GLY A 124 10.80 3.11 -4.50
CA GLY A 124 11.11 3.87 -3.29
C GLY A 124 10.69 3.15 -2.01
N GLY A 125 9.52 2.52 -2.00
CA GLY A 125 9.03 1.72 -0.88
C GLY A 125 9.91 0.50 -0.57
N GLN A 126 10.52 -0.12 -1.58
CA GLN A 126 11.49 -1.21 -1.36
C GLN A 126 12.80 -0.69 -0.76
N MET A 127 13.31 0.45 -1.22
CA MET A 127 14.50 1.08 -0.63
C MET A 127 14.28 1.52 0.81
N ALA A 128 13.11 2.08 1.12
CA ALA A 128 12.70 2.51 2.46
C ALA A 128 12.30 1.35 3.39
N ARG A 129 12.43 0.10 2.95
CA ARG A 129 12.00 -1.12 3.68
C ARG A 129 10.54 -1.15 4.08
N GLY A 130 9.69 -0.39 3.41
CA GLY A 130 8.26 -0.37 3.68
C GLY A 130 7.52 0.76 2.95
N CYS A 131 6.21 0.59 2.79
CA CYS A 131 5.33 1.64 2.28
C CYS A 131 4.86 2.58 3.41
N THR A 132 3.99 3.53 3.11
CA THR A 132 3.43 4.47 4.08
C THR A 132 2.80 3.77 5.29
N SER A 133 2.08 2.65 5.10
CA SER A 133 1.48 1.91 6.22
C SER A 133 2.50 1.14 7.06
N GLY A 134 3.53 0.56 6.43
CA GLY A 134 4.53 -0.25 7.12
C GLY A 134 5.66 0.58 7.73
N ALA A 135 6.32 1.42 6.94
CA ALA A 135 7.47 2.20 7.42
C ALA A 135 7.05 3.46 8.20
N ALA A 136 6.11 4.25 7.67
CA ALA A 136 5.72 5.49 8.32
C ALA A 136 4.71 5.23 9.46
N LEU A 137 3.51 4.73 9.16
CA LEU A 137 2.43 4.62 10.14
C LEU A 137 2.79 3.65 11.29
N SER A 138 3.21 2.42 10.96
CA SER A 138 3.60 1.44 11.98
C SER A 138 4.90 1.83 12.69
N GLY A 139 5.85 2.47 11.99
CA GLY A 139 7.07 3.00 12.60
C GLY A 139 6.79 4.13 13.59
N MET A 140 5.88 5.04 13.26
CA MET A 140 5.45 6.11 14.19
C MET A 140 4.70 5.57 15.40
N ALA A 141 3.88 4.53 15.21
CA ALA A 141 3.12 3.92 16.31
C ALA A 141 4.04 3.32 17.40
N VAL A 142 5.24 2.88 17.03
CA VAL A 142 6.28 2.44 17.98
C VAL A 142 7.36 3.50 18.21
N LEU A 143 7.08 4.77 17.89
CA LEU A 143 7.91 5.94 18.13
C LEU A 143 9.34 5.85 17.55
N THR A 144 9.51 5.17 16.41
CA THR A 144 10.83 5.11 15.76
C THR A 144 11.12 6.41 15.01
N THR A 145 12.34 6.93 15.14
CA THR A 145 12.83 8.09 14.38
C THR A 145 12.68 7.87 12.86
N ALA A 146 12.95 6.65 12.38
CA ALA A 146 12.78 6.28 10.99
C ALA A 146 11.33 6.45 10.49
N GLY A 147 10.33 6.14 11.33
CA GLY A 147 8.91 6.34 11.00
C GLY A 147 8.58 7.81 10.76
N PHE A 148 9.02 8.69 11.63
CA PHE A 148 8.81 10.15 11.49
C PHE A 148 9.51 10.71 10.25
N VAL A 149 10.79 10.36 10.04
CA VAL A 149 11.55 10.80 8.86
C VAL A 149 10.89 10.31 7.57
N THR A 150 10.45 9.06 7.52
CA THR A 150 9.75 8.51 6.35
C THR A 150 8.43 9.25 6.09
N MET A 151 7.67 9.57 7.13
CA MET A 151 6.43 10.34 7.01
C MET A 151 6.67 11.72 6.41
N ILE A 152 7.64 12.46 6.96
CA ILE A 152 8.03 13.79 6.45
C ILE A 152 8.52 13.69 5.00
N ALA A 153 9.34 12.71 4.67
CA ALA A 153 9.85 12.50 3.32
C ALA A 153 8.73 12.21 2.30
N ILE A 154 7.77 11.34 2.65
CA ILE A 154 6.65 10.99 1.76
C ILE A 154 5.75 12.22 1.49
N PHE A 155 5.31 12.91 2.54
CA PHE A 155 4.44 14.06 2.38
C PHE A 155 5.18 15.27 1.79
N GLY A 156 6.40 15.54 2.24
CA GLY A 156 7.22 16.63 1.74
C GLY A 156 7.51 16.48 0.24
N SER A 157 7.96 15.31 -0.20
CA SER A 157 8.16 15.03 -1.62
C SER A 157 6.83 15.07 -2.40
N GLY A 158 5.77 14.53 -1.84
CA GLY A 158 4.44 14.56 -2.45
C GLY A 158 3.95 15.98 -2.73
N TYR A 159 4.05 16.89 -1.77
CA TYR A 159 3.69 18.30 -1.95
C TYR A 159 4.59 19.02 -2.95
N LEU A 160 5.90 18.75 -2.91
CA LEU A 160 6.88 19.33 -3.85
C LEU A 160 6.54 18.92 -5.29
N PHE A 161 6.33 17.64 -5.55
CA PHE A 161 5.94 17.16 -6.88
C PHE A 161 4.53 17.62 -7.28
N ALA A 162 3.59 17.71 -6.37
CA ALA A 162 2.26 18.25 -6.63
C ALA A 162 2.31 19.70 -7.10
N TRP A 163 3.19 20.52 -6.52
CA TRP A 163 3.41 21.89 -6.96
C TRP A 163 3.97 21.95 -8.39
N PHE A 164 4.94 21.10 -8.72
CA PHE A 164 5.56 21.05 -10.05
C PHE A 164 4.57 20.58 -11.12
N PHE A 165 3.76 19.57 -10.84
CA PHE A 165 2.78 19.01 -11.76
C PHE A 165 1.40 19.69 -11.71
N ARG A 166 1.26 20.76 -10.95
CA ARG A 166 0.00 21.50 -10.76
C ARG A 166 -0.70 21.86 -12.07
N LYS A 167 0.07 22.27 -13.11
CA LYS A 167 -0.46 22.62 -14.43
C LYS A 167 -1.24 21.47 -15.13
N ASN A 168 -1.00 20.24 -14.74
CA ASN A 168 -1.71 19.09 -15.31
C ASN A 168 -3.07 18.81 -14.64
N TRP A 169 -3.34 19.46 -13.49
CA TRP A 169 -4.54 19.21 -12.69
C TRP A 169 -5.45 20.41 -12.59
N ILE A 170 -4.89 21.60 -12.57
CA ILE A 170 -5.56 22.89 -12.47
C ILE A 170 -5.19 23.70 -13.72
#